data_112c0e381977f72dfe8e99cb8f3b343c
#
_entry.id   112c0e381977f72dfe8e99cb8f3b343c
#
_cell.length_a   1.000
_cell.length_b   1.000
_cell.length_c   1.000
_cell.angle_alpha   90.00
_cell.angle_beta   90.00
_cell.angle_gamma   90.00
#
_symmetry.space_group_name_H-M   'P 1'
#
loop_
_entity.id
_entity.type
_entity.pdbx_description
1 polymer ?
#
loop_
_entity_poly.entity_id
_entity_poly.type
_entity_poly.pdbx_seq_one_letter_code
_entity_poly.pdbx_strand_id
1 'polypeptide(L)'
;LHSKVGSVGFPIRGVTVSVFDSVTNKEMKYGERGEIRVDSPARMKEYYKNLQATKDFFYTDENGVMWGRTGDIGYVDEDGFLFVLGRASDTFTSKSGEKIYCFDIEAAIWENENIADCEVVGISANGYEIPVAHIIVKEGCESYEDKVIETIHMYCQQKLTEDAVPCGYKICKSFPVKDSGKRDIELIKQDRTNFVVPIGNGILKEISF
;
A
#
# COMPACT_ATOMS: atom_id res chain seq x y z
N LEU A 1 -25.54 -7.97 15.05
CA LEU A 1 -24.37 -7.19 14.61
C LEU A 1 -23.85 -7.85 13.34
N HIS A 2 -24.01 -7.18 12.22
CA HIS A 2 -23.40 -7.65 10.99
C HIS A 2 -21.91 -7.23 11.01
N SER A 3 -20.99 -8.17 10.86
CA SER A 3 -19.58 -7.93 10.67
C SER A 3 -19.18 -8.50 9.30
N LYS A 4 -18.31 -7.80 8.60
CA LYS A 4 -17.68 -8.31 7.37
C LYS A 4 -16.18 -8.45 7.61
N VAL A 5 -15.65 -9.63 7.28
CA VAL A 5 -14.22 -9.91 7.39
C VAL A 5 -13.44 -8.92 6.50
N GLY A 6 -12.36 -8.37 7.01
CA GLY A 6 -11.53 -7.36 6.32
C GLY A 6 -12.05 -5.92 6.44
N SER A 7 -13.30 -5.71 6.89
CA SER A 7 -13.83 -4.38 7.13
C SER A 7 -13.42 -3.83 8.51
N VAL A 8 -13.23 -2.52 8.59
CA VAL A 8 -13.09 -1.80 9.87
C VAL A 8 -14.43 -1.41 10.49
N GLY A 9 -15.56 -1.75 9.83
CA GLY A 9 -16.91 -1.52 10.32
C GLY A 9 -17.55 -0.25 9.78
N PHE A 10 -18.43 0.33 10.58
CA PHE A 10 -19.16 1.56 10.27
C PHE A 10 -18.59 2.77 11.02
N PRO A 11 -18.77 3.99 10.49
CA PRO A 11 -18.50 5.21 11.24
C PRO A 11 -19.32 5.25 12.55
N ILE A 12 -18.71 5.76 13.59
CA ILE A 12 -19.44 6.03 14.85
C ILE A 12 -20.43 7.18 14.66
N ARG A 13 -21.41 7.26 15.55
CA ARG A 13 -22.44 8.32 15.49
C ARG A 13 -21.82 9.72 15.47
N GLY A 14 -22.24 10.53 14.51
CA GLY A 14 -21.78 11.90 14.32
C GLY A 14 -20.49 12.02 13.52
N VAL A 15 -19.96 10.92 13.02
CA VAL A 15 -18.84 10.91 12.08
C VAL A 15 -19.35 10.48 10.70
N THR A 16 -18.97 11.23 9.67
CA THR A 16 -19.23 10.85 8.28
C THR A 16 -17.91 10.44 7.65
N VAL A 17 -17.92 9.32 6.93
CA VAL A 17 -16.79 8.84 6.14
C VAL A 17 -17.24 8.75 4.70
N SER A 18 -16.43 9.27 3.80
CA SER A 18 -16.62 9.09 2.38
C SER A 18 -15.28 8.89 1.67
N VAL A 19 -15.33 8.43 0.43
CA VAL A 19 -14.17 8.10 -0.38
C VAL A 19 -14.12 9.03 -1.57
N PHE A 20 -12.96 9.58 -1.86
CA PHE A 20 -12.77 10.59 -2.91
C PHE A 20 -11.64 10.21 -3.85
N ASP A 21 -11.80 10.53 -5.11
CA ASP A 21 -10.65 10.58 -6.03
C ASP A 21 -9.68 11.67 -5.57
N SER A 22 -8.43 11.32 -5.35
CA SER A 22 -7.43 12.24 -4.76
C SER A 22 -7.02 13.39 -5.69
N VAL A 23 -7.26 13.25 -7.00
CA VAL A 23 -6.89 14.23 -8.03
C VAL A 23 -8.06 15.16 -8.33
N THR A 24 -9.21 14.60 -8.64
CA THR A 24 -10.41 15.36 -9.06
C THR A 24 -11.24 15.84 -7.88
N ASN A 25 -11.02 15.31 -6.67
CA ASN A 25 -11.82 15.51 -5.47
C ASN A 25 -13.30 15.14 -5.63
N LYS A 26 -13.64 14.31 -6.60
CA LYS A 26 -15.00 13.77 -6.73
C LYS A 26 -15.20 12.63 -5.75
N GLU A 27 -16.39 12.61 -5.16
CA GLU A 27 -16.81 11.48 -4.32
C GLU A 27 -16.97 10.22 -5.18
N MET A 28 -16.45 9.11 -4.66
CA MET A 28 -16.47 7.81 -5.32
C MET A 28 -17.77 7.09 -4.99
N LYS A 29 -18.19 6.19 -5.89
CA LYS A 29 -19.35 5.31 -5.65
C LYS A 29 -18.98 4.16 -4.72
N TYR A 30 -19.99 3.48 -4.21
CA TYR A 30 -19.79 2.26 -3.44
C TYR A 30 -18.97 1.22 -4.22
N GLY A 31 -17.99 0.62 -3.55
CA GLY A 31 -17.04 -0.33 -4.13
C GLY A 31 -15.88 0.29 -4.90
N GLU A 32 -15.91 1.59 -5.23
CA GLU A 32 -14.82 2.27 -5.91
C GLU A 32 -13.75 2.71 -4.90
N ARG A 33 -12.48 2.49 -5.25
CA ARG A 33 -11.32 2.85 -4.42
C ARG A 33 -10.98 4.32 -4.53
N GLY A 34 -10.61 4.94 -3.42
CA GLY A 34 -10.13 6.32 -3.37
C GLY A 34 -9.56 6.67 -2.01
N GLU A 35 -9.24 7.96 -1.81
CA GLU A 35 -8.80 8.49 -0.53
C GLU A 35 -9.96 8.54 0.46
N ILE A 36 -9.80 7.91 1.61
CA ILE A 36 -10.77 7.97 2.71
C ILE A 36 -10.69 9.35 3.34
N ARG A 37 -11.84 10.02 3.44
CA ARG A 37 -11.97 11.32 4.12
C ARG A 37 -13.04 11.25 5.19
N VAL A 38 -12.83 12.06 6.22
CA VAL A 38 -13.66 12.03 7.43
C VAL A 38 -14.14 13.44 7.77
N ASP A 39 -15.45 13.61 7.97
CA ASP A 39 -15.99 14.75 8.67
C ASP A 39 -16.41 14.33 10.09
N SER A 40 -15.94 15.08 11.07
CA SER A 40 -16.18 14.78 12.49
C SER A 40 -16.20 16.05 13.32
N PRO A 41 -17.13 16.18 14.28
CA PRO A 41 -17.10 17.29 15.24
C PRO A 41 -15.86 17.23 16.17
N ALA A 42 -15.24 16.05 16.30
CA ALA A 42 -14.01 15.85 17.06
C ALA A 42 -12.73 15.99 16.24
N ARG A 43 -12.83 16.51 14.98
CA ARG A 43 -11.65 16.73 14.17
C ARG A 43 -10.67 17.70 14.85
N MET A 44 -9.37 17.51 14.60
CA MET A 44 -8.36 18.46 15.07
C MET A 44 -8.66 19.86 14.54
N LYS A 45 -8.19 20.88 15.25
CA LYS A 45 -8.32 22.27 14.82
C LYS A 45 -7.26 22.61 13.78
N GLU A 46 -6.02 22.27 14.05
CA GLU A 46 -4.85 22.53 13.21
C GLU A 46 -3.65 21.71 13.64
N TYR A 47 -2.65 21.59 12.77
CA TYR A 47 -1.31 21.14 13.14
C TYR A 47 -0.55 22.29 13.83
N TYR A 48 -0.05 22.06 15.01
CA TYR A 48 0.66 23.09 15.81
C TYR A 48 1.82 23.69 15.02
N LYS A 49 1.80 25.00 14.82
CA LYS A 49 2.82 25.78 14.10
C LYS A 49 3.11 25.27 12.67
N ASN A 50 2.18 24.54 12.04
CA ASN A 50 2.35 24.04 10.69
C ASN A 50 1.08 24.31 9.85
N LEU A 51 0.98 25.55 9.36
CA LEU A 51 -0.17 25.99 8.56
C LEU A 51 -0.26 25.24 7.23
N GLN A 52 0.89 24.86 6.63
CA GLN A 52 0.88 24.13 5.37
C GLN A 52 0.27 22.74 5.57
N ALA A 53 0.73 21.96 6.54
CA ALA A 53 0.16 20.66 6.85
C ALA A 53 -1.34 20.75 7.19
N THR A 54 -1.77 21.84 7.86
CA THR A 54 -3.18 22.08 8.15
C THR A 54 -4.00 22.27 6.89
N LYS A 55 -3.50 23.07 5.93
CA LYS A 55 -4.16 23.29 4.64
C LYS A 55 -4.22 22.01 3.80
N ASP A 56 -3.15 21.20 3.82
CA ASP A 56 -3.06 19.96 3.06
C ASP A 56 -4.01 18.89 3.63
N PHE A 57 -4.25 18.92 4.95
CA PHE A 57 -5.14 17.99 5.62
C PHE A 57 -6.61 18.27 5.36
N PHE A 58 -7.03 19.54 5.31
CA PHE A 58 -8.43 19.91 5.14
C PHE A 58 -8.80 20.18 3.70
N TYR A 59 -9.97 19.68 3.31
CA TYR A 59 -10.62 19.95 2.03
C TYR A 59 -12.07 20.34 2.28
N THR A 60 -12.52 21.44 1.70
CA THR A 60 -13.94 21.84 1.74
C THR A 60 -14.56 21.54 0.39
N ASP A 61 -15.61 20.73 0.38
CA ASP A 61 -16.34 20.39 -0.84
C ASP A 61 -17.31 21.52 -1.29
N GLU A 62 -18.00 21.27 -2.41
CA GLU A 62 -18.97 22.23 -2.99
C GLU A 62 -20.20 22.47 -2.10
N ASN A 63 -20.49 21.58 -1.17
CA ASN A 63 -21.57 21.69 -0.22
C ASN A 63 -21.14 22.40 1.08
N GLY A 64 -19.89 22.81 1.19
CA GLY A 64 -19.32 23.47 2.36
C GLY A 64 -18.91 22.50 3.47
N VAL A 65 -18.91 21.19 3.23
CA VAL A 65 -18.45 20.21 4.21
C VAL A 65 -16.93 20.17 4.26
N MET A 66 -16.37 20.27 5.47
CA MET A 66 -14.92 20.26 5.70
C MET A 66 -14.46 18.85 6.01
N TRP A 67 -13.83 18.21 5.05
CA TRP A 67 -13.28 16.86 5.13
C TRP A 67 -11.83 16.88 5.62
N GLY A 68 -11.48 15.97 6.54
CA GLY A 68 -10.10 15.65 6.89
C GLY A 68 -9.59 14.52 6.01
N ARG A 69 -8.48 14.72 5.31
CA ARG A 69 -7.79 13.72 4.50
C ARG A 69 -7.02 12.77 5.41
N THR A 70 -7.37 11.48 5.40
CA THR A 70 -6.69 10.51 6.26
C THR A 70 -5.34 10.06 5.71
N GLY A 71 -5.17 10.20 4.39
CA GLY A 71 -4.04 9.62 3.66
C GLY A 71 -4.14 8.10 3.51
N ASP A 72 -5.29 7.52 3.83
CA ASP A 72 -5.56 6.10 3.62
C ASP A 72 -6.38 5.91 2.34
N ILE A 73 -6.14 4.81 1.64
CA ILE A 73 -6.92 4.35 0.48
C ILE A 73 -7.86 3.25 0.92
N GLY A 74 -9.07 3.31 0.42
CA GLY A 74 -10.08 2.30 0.73
C GLY A 74 -11.34 2.47 -0.09
N TYR A 75 -12.39 1.79 0.30
CA TYR A 75 -13.72 1.90 -0.29
C TYR A 75 -14.80 1.66 0.76
N VAL A 76 -15.99 2.15 0.48
CA VAL A 76 -17.21 1.81 1.23
C VAL A 76 -18.04 0.87 0.34
N ASP A 77 -18.48 -0.26 0.88
CA ASP A 77 -19.33 -1.16 0.11
C ASP A 77 -20.82 -0.74 0.12
N GLU A 78 -21.66 -1.44 -0.65
CA GLU A 78 -23.08 -1.15 -0.78
C GLU A 78 -23.87 -1.28 0.53
N ASP A 79 -23.34 -2.03 1.51
CA ASP A 79 -23.93 -2.16 2.85
C ASP A 79 -23.40 -1.09 3.82
N GLY A 80 -22.49 -0.22 3.38
CA GLY A 80 -21.92 0.88 4.16
C GLY A 80 -20.69 0.51 5.00
N PHE A 81 -20.12 -0.68 4.83
CA PHE A 81 -18.89 -1.08 5.51
C PHE A 81 -17.67 -0.43 4.89
N LEU A 82 -16.81 0.13 5.72
CA LEU A 82 -15.53 0.70 5.29
C LEU A 82 -14.43 -0.36 5.26
N PHE A 83 -13.71 -0.42 4.15
CA PHE A 83 -12.52 -1.23 3.96
C PHE A 83 -11.32 -0.32 3.75
N VAL A 84 -10.32 -0.43 4.61
CA VAL A 84 -9.04 0.27 4.49
C VAL A 84 -8.06 -0.69 3.81
N LEU A 85 -7.48 -0.28 2.70
CA LEU A 85 -6.58 -1.11 1.89
C LEU A 85 -5.11 -0.81 2.18
N GLY A 86 -4.75 0.46 2.33
CA GLY A 86 -3.37 0.87 2.60
C GLY A 86 -3.23 2.39 2.62
N ARG A 87 -1.99 2.87 2.55
CA ARG A 87 -1.67 4.29 2.55
C ARG A 87 -1.58 4.86 1.14
N ALA A 88 -2.02 6.10 0.96
CA ALA A 88 -1.83 6.83 -0.30
C ALA A 88 -0.34 7.06 -0.64
N SER A 89 0.53 7.15 0.38
CA SER A 89 1.99 7.25 0.24
C SER A 89 2.64 5.98 -0.32
N ASP A 90 1.94 4.85 -0.25
CA ASP A 90 2.42 3.55 -0.68
C ASP A 90 1.84 3.20 -2.08
N THR A 91 1.66 4.25 -2.86
CA THR A 91 1.26 4.18 -4.27
C THR A 91 2.21 5.00 -5.12
N PHE A 92 2.42 4.57 -6.34
CA PHE A 92 3.24 5.31 -7.31
C PHE A 92 2.64 5.19 -8.72
N THR A 93 3.18 5.98 -9.65
CA THR A 93 2.79 5.90 -11.06
C THR A 93 3.90 5.20 -11.84
N SER A 94 3.53 4.12 -12.52
CA SER A 94 4.45 3.34 -13.35
C SER A 94 4.85 4.09 -14.62
N LYS A 95 5.75 3.50 -15.40
CA LYS A 95 6.19 4.02 -16.70
C LYS A 95 5.04 4.14 -17.69
N SER A 96 4.07 3.23 -17.67
CA SER A 96 2.89 3.29 -18.55
C SER A 96 1.87 4.36 -18.15
N GLY A 97 2.03 4.98 -16.97
CA GLY A 97 1.06 5.90 -16.37
C GLY A 97 0.02 5.21 -15.49
N GLU A 98 0.14 3.90 -15.28
CA GLU A 98 -0.73 3.15 -14.38
C GLU A 98 -0.43 3.50 -12.92
N LYS A 99 -1.48 3.65 -12.11
CA LYS A 99 -1.33 3.84 -10.66
C LYS A 99 -1.19 2.49 -9.98
N ILE A 100 -0.02 2.24 -9.42
CA ILE A 100 0.32 0.99 -8.73
C ILE A 100 0.12 1.16 -7.23
N TYR A 101 -0.57 0.22 -6.63
CA TYR A 101 -0.82 0.15 -5.20
C TYR A 101 0.03 -0.97 -4.60
N CYS A 102 0.98 -0.63 -3.73
CA CYS A 102 1.89 -1.61 -3.11
C CYS A 102 1.12 -2.70 -2.35
N PHE A 103 0.02 -2.33 -1.68
CA PHE A 103 -0.80 -3.28 -0.94
C PHE A 103 -1.51 -4.35 -1.82
N ASP A 104 -1.78 -4.07 -3.11
CA ASP A 104 -2.31 -5.10 -4.03
C ASP A 104 -1.23 -6.14 -4.36
N ILE A 105 0.01 -5.69 -4.47
CA ILE A 105 1.17 -6.57 -4.68
C ILE A 105 1.44 -7.40 -3.41
N GLU A 106 1.40 -6.75 -2.25
CA GLU A 106 1.55 -7.42 -0.95
C GLU A 106 0.48 -8.49 -0.75
N ALA A 107 -0.78 -8.18 -1.09
CA ALA A 107 -1.87 -9.15 -1.02
C ALA A 107 -1.60 -10.38 -1.89
N ALA A 108 -1.04 -10.20 -3.10
CA ALA A 108 -0.64 -11.30 -3.96
C ALA A 108 0.54 -12.12 -3.37
N ILE A 109 1.50 -11.46 -2.71
CA ILE A 109 2.62 -12.14 -2.04
C ILE A 109 2.13 -12.95 -0.83
N TRP A 110 1.20 -12.42 -0.06
CA TRP A 110 0.62 -13.08 1.13
C TRP A 110 -0.16 -14.36 0.82
N GLU A 111 -0.55 -14.62 -0.43
CA GLU A 111 -1.15 -15.90 -0.82
C GLU A 111 -0.17 -17.09 -0.67
N ASN A 112 1.14 -16.82 -0.59
CA ASN A 112 2.11 -17.87 -0.34
C ASN A 112 2.24 -18.15 1.17
N GLU A 113 1.89 -19.37 1.57
CA GLU A 113 1.88 -19.81 2.98
C GLU A 113 3.24 -19.73 3.70
N ASN A 114 4.35 -19.67 2.98
CA ASN A 114 5.71 -19.60 3.53
C ASN A 114 6.15 -18.18 3.89
N ILE A 115 5.33 -17.18 3.65
CA ILE A 115 5.60 -15.78 3.97
C ILE A 115 5.26 -15.51 5.44
N ALA A 116 6.22 -14.95 6.17
CA ALA A 116 6.03 -14.44 7.52
C ALA A 116 5.64 -12.96 7.49
N ASP A 117 6.26 -12.19 6.59
CA ASP A 117 6.00 -10.77 6.42
C ASP A 117 6.49 -10.27 5.05
N CYS A 118 5.90 -9.20 4.52
CA CYS A 118 6.38 -8.55 3.30
C CYS A 118 6.16 -7.04 3.35
N GLU A 119 6.97 -6.32 2.58
CA GLU A 119 6.85 -4.90 2.34
C GLU A 119 7.19 -4.61 0.89
N VAL A 120 6.27 -4.00 0.17
CA VAL A 120 6.47 -3.58 -1.22
C VAL A 120 6.61 -2.08 -1.28
N VAL A 121 7.62 -1.62 -1.99
CA VAL A 121 7.86 -0.20 -2.19
C VAL A 121 8.11 0.13 -3.65
N GLY A 122 7.67 1.32 -4.07
CA GLY A 122 8.11 1.93 -5.32
C GLY A 122 9.50 2.52 -5.14
N ILE A 123 10.43 2.15 -6.02
CA ILE A 123 11.76 2.74 -6.06
C ILE A 123 12.00 3.43 -7.39
N SER A 124 12.69 4.58 -7.36
CA SER A 124 13.02 5.31 -8.58
C SER A 124 14.15 4.60 -9.34
N ALA A 125 13.87 4.24 -10.60
CA ALA A 125 14.81 3.62 -11.51
C ALA A 125 14.58 4.16 -12.93
N ASN A 126 15.63 4.65 -13.59
CA ASN A 126 15.57 5.15 -14.98
C ASN A 126 14.50 6.25 -15.23
N GLY A 127 14.18 7.06 -14.20
CA GLY A 127 13.27 8.19 -14.34
C GLY A 127 11.79 7.85 -14.10
N TYR A 128 11.46 6.64 -13.68
CA TYR A 128 10.13 6.20 -13.24
C TYR A 128 10.22 5.32 -12.00
N GLU A 129 9.10 5.04 -11.38
CA GLU A 129 9.06 4.15 -10.22
C GLU A 129 8.69 2.73 -10.63
N ILE A 130 9.35 1.77 -9.99
CA ILE A 130 9.14 0.33 -10.17
C ILE A 130 8.91 -0.35 -8.82
N PRO A 131 8.05 -1.39 -8.75
CA PRO A 131 7.84 -2.14 -7.52
C PRO A 131 9.02 -3.06 -7.22
N VAL A 132 9.43 -3.09 -5.95
CA VAL A 132 10.34 -4.10 -5.41
C VAL A 132 9.77 -4.64 -4.11
N ALA A 133 9.95 -5.94 -3.86
CA ALA A 133 9.41 -6.64 -2.72
C ALA A 133 10.52 -7.07 -1.75
N HIS A 134 10.38 -6.67 -0.49
CA HIS A 134 11.18 -7.17 0.62
C HIS A 134 10.34 -8.22 1.36
N ILE A 135 10.93 -9.38 1.61
CA ILE A 135 10.20 -10.57 2.06
C ILE A 135 10.90 -11.16 3.27
N ILE A 136 10.11 -11.53 4.28
CA ILE A 136 10.56 -12.37 5.39
C ILE A 136 9.86 -13.72 5.24
N VAL A 137 10.62 -14.78 5.08
CA VAL A 137 10.08 -16.15 5.05
C VAL A 137 9.85 -16.66 6.46
N LYS A 138 8.94 -17.64 6.61
CA LYS A 138 8.71 -18.31 7.88
C LYS A 138 9.93 -19.11 8.30
N GLU A 139 10.11 -19.27 9.61
CA GLU A 139 11.14 -20.11 10.20
C GLU A 139 11.04 -21.54 9.64
N GLY A 140 12.19 -22.10 9.26
CA GLY A 140 12.28 -23.40 8.60
C GLY A 140 12.14 -23.40 7.09
N CYS A 141 11.89 -22.22 6.49
CA CYS A 141 11.80 -22.06 5.03
C CYS A 141 13.09 -21.52 4.39
N GLU A 142 14.15 -21.26 5.17
CA GLU A 142 15.39 -20.62 4.71
C GLU A 142 16.13 -21.43 3.62
N SER A 143 15.98 -22.74 3.61
CA SER A 143 16.55 -23.60 2.57
C SER A 143 15.77 -23.61 1.25
N TYR A 144 14.62 -22.95 1.18
CA TYR A 144 13.70 -22.91 0.05
C TYR A 144 13.43 -21.49 -0.46
N GLU A 145 14.20 -20.50 -0.03
CA GLU A 145 13.99 -19.08 -0.36
C GLU A 145 13.85 -18.85 -1.87
N ASP A 146 14.73 -19.44 -2.67
CA ASP A 146 14.70 -19.33 -4.13
C ASP A 146 13.37 -19.82 -4.72
N LYS A 147 12.90 -20.98 -4.23
CA LYS A 147 11.64 -21.56 -4.68
C LYS A 147 10.43 -20.74 -4.22
N VAL A 148 10.49 -20.14 -3.04
CA VAL A 148 9.45 -19.23 -2.54
C VAL A 148 9.38 -18.01 -3.44
N ILE A 149 10.51 -17.38 -3.78
CA ILE A 149 10.57 -16.24 -4.69
C ILE A 149 10.02 -16.59 -6.08
N GLU A 150 10.42 -17.73 -6.64
CA GLU A 150 9.94 -18.17 -7.95
C GLU A 150 8.41 -18.36 -7.94
N THR A 151 7.88 -19.01 -6.91
CA THR A 151 6.44 -19.22 -6.76
C THR A 151 5.67 -17.91 -6.64
N ILE A 152 6.15 -16.99 -5.82
CA ILE A 152 5.55 -15.65 -5.65
C ILE A 152 5.57 -14.89 -6.98
N HIS A 153 6.71 -14.88 -7.68
CA HIS A 153 6.85 -14.17 -8.94
C HIS A 153 5.86 -14.69 -9.99
N MET A 154 5.76 -16.00 -10.15
CA MET A 154 4.78 -16.63 -11.05
C MET A 154 3.34 -16.24 -10.68
N TYR A 155 3.01 -16.23 -9.38
CA TYR A 155 1.69 -15.86 -8.92
C TYR A 155 1.39 -14.37 -9.18
N CYS A 156 2.35 -13.48 -8.91
CA CYS A 156 2.23 -12.06 -9.24
C CYS A 156 2.00 -11.84 -10.74
N GLN A 157 2.74 -12.55 -11.62
CA GLN A 157 2.52 -12.47 -13.06
C GLN A 157 1.13 -12.92 -13.52
N GLN A 158 0.48 -13.83 -12.78
CA GLN A 158 -0.87 -14.30 -13.10
C GLN A 158 -1.97 -13.36 -12.59
N LYS A 159 -1.72 -12.63 -11.52
CA LYS A 159 -2.74 -11.86 -10.80
C LYS A 159 -2.66 -10.35 -11.01
N LEU A 160 -1.49 -9.84 -11.31
CA LEU A 160 -1.22 -8.41 -11.40
C LEU A 160 -1.00 -7.98 -12.85
N THR A 161 -1.12 -6.68 -13.09
CA THR A 161 -0.68 -6.08 -14.35
C THR A 161 0.84 -6.16 -14.48
N GLU A 162 1.37 -6.08 -15.70
CA GLU A 162 2.81 -6.19 -15.97
C GLU A 162 3.62 -5.17 -15.13
N ASP A 163 3.15 -3.94 -15.05
CA ASP A 163 3.81 -2.86 -14.30
C ASP A 163 3.75 -3.04 -12.77
N ALA A 164 2.83 -3.88 -12.26
CA ALA A 164 2.69 -4.19 -10.85
C ALA A 164 3.48 -5.43 -10.41
N VAL A 165 4.00 -6.23 -11.34
CA VAL A 165 4.86 -7.36 -10.98
C VAL A 165 6.18 -6.84 -10.43
N PRO A 166 6.63 -7.27 -9.22
CA PRO A 166 7.89 -6.82 -8.65
C PRO A 166 9.07 -7.06 -9.59
N CYS A 167 9.85 -6.00 -9.84
CA CYS A 167 11.06 -6.04 -10.65
C CYS A 167 12.24 -6.70 -9.92
N GLY A 168 12.10 -6.87 -8.58
CA GLY A 168 13.10 -7.53 -7.75
C GLY A 168 12.52 -7.94 -6.40
N TYR A 169 13.10 -9.02 -5.87
CA TYR A 169 12.74 -9.58 -4.56
C TYR A 169 13.97 -9.62 -3.67
N LYS A 170 13.82 -9.32 -2.39
CA LYS A 170 14.89 -9.39 -1.41
C LYS A 170 14.40 -10.10 -0.15
N ILE A 171 15.11 -11.17 0.23
CA ILE A 171 14.87 -11.83 1.51
C ILE A 171 15.52 -11.02 2.62
N CYS A 172 14.75 -10.73 3.64
CA CYS A 172 15.15 -9.97 4.82
C CYS A 172 14.96 -10.81 6.08
N LYS A 173 15.80 -10.60 7.10
CA LYS A 173 15.61 -11.19 8.42
C LYS A 173 14.64 -10.39 9.29
N SER A 174 14.61 -9.08 9.09
CA SER A 174 13.72 -8.15 9.76
C SER A 174 13.61 -6.86 8.94
N PHE A 175 12.54 -6.10 9.15
CA PHE A 175 12.43 -4.75 8.59
C PHE A 175 12.99 -3.70 9.55
N PRO A 176 13.58 -2.61 9.03
CA PRO A 176 13.99 -1.49 9.85
C PRO A 176 12.77 -0.82 10.48
N VAL A 177 12.93 -0.37 11.72
CA VAL A 177 11.88 0.32 12.48
C VAL A 177 12.38 1.66 12.99
N LYS A 178 11.48 2.65 13.02
CA LYS A 178 11.70 3.96 13.63
C LYS A 178 11.66 3.84 15.16
N ASP A 179 12.12 4.86 15.87
CA ASP A 179 12.03 4.95 17.35
C ASP A 179 10.60 4.78 17.87
N SER A 180 9.61 5.10 17.05
CA SER A 180 8.19 4.89 17.35
C SER A 180 7.73 3.43 17.29
N GLY A 181 8.59 2.48 16.89
CA GLY A 181 8.25 1.07 16.64
C GLY A 181 7.55 0.81 15.30
N LYS A 182 7.28 1.83 14.49
CA LYS A 182 6.71 1.65 13.15
C LYS A 182 7.81 1.32 12.13
N ARG A 183 7.46 0.57 11.06
CA ARG A 183 8.38 0.33 9.94
C ARG A 183 8.95 1.65 9.40
N ASP A 184 10.22 1.64 9.07
CA ASP A 184 10.88 2.75 8.40
C ASP A 184 10.88 2.54 6.88
N ILE A 185 9.73 2.86 6.27
CA ILE A 185 9.51 2.73 4.82
C ILE A 185 10.51 3.56 4.01
N GLU A 186 10.91 4.72 4.52
CA GLU A 186 11.89 5.57 3.84
C GLU A 186 13.26 4.88 3.76
N LEU A 187 13.66 4.15 4.80
CA LEU A 187 14.90 3.39 4.78
C LEU A 187 14.80 2.18 3.85
N ILE A 188 13.64 1.50 3.82
CA ILE A 188 13.37 0.41 2.88
C ILE A 188 13.44 0.91 1.44
N LYS A 189 12.85 2.06 1.13
CA LYS A 189 12.91 2.69 -0.19
C LYS A 189 14.32 3.07 -0.66
N GLN A 190 15.28 3.20 0.25
CA GLN A 190 16.68 3.51 -0.09
C GLN A 190 17.49 2.26 -0.43
N ASP A 191 17.02 1.09 -0.11
CA ASP A 191 17.70 -0.17 -0.42
C ASP A 191 17.71 -0.42 -1.93
N ARG A 192 18.89 -0.73 -2.47
CA ARG A 192 19.13 -0.91 -3.91
C ARG A 192 19.90 -2.18 -4.24
N THR A 193 20.29 -2.96 -3.22
CA THR A 193 21.26 -4.05 -3.35
C THR A 193 20.69 -5.40 -2.95
N ASN A 194 21.27 -6.46 -3.48
CA ASN A 194 20.93 -7.85 -3.14
C ASN A 194 19.48 -8.23 -3.47
N PHE A 195 18.93 -7.62 -4.52
CA PHE A 195 17.67 -8.09 -5.08
C PHE A 195 17.93 -9.23 -6.05
N VAL A 196 16.97 -10.12 -6.18
CA VAL A 196 16.98 -11.20 -7.14
C VAL A 196 15.70 -11.19 -7.97
N VAL A 197 15.80 -11.68 -9.20
CA VAL A 197 14.65 -11.86 -10.09
C VAL A 197 14.70 -13.24 -10.72
N PRO A 198 13.59 -13.98 -10.77
CA PRO A 198 13.54 -15.25 -11.48
C PRO A 198 13.71 -15.07 -12.98
N ILE A 199 14.62 -15.84 -13.58
CA ILE A 199 14.86 -15.87 -15.02
C ILE A 199 14.42 -17.18 -15.67
N GLY A 200 13.71 -18.01 -14.93
CA GLY A 200 13.18 -19.32 -15.32
C GLY A 200 14.05 -20.49 -14.86
N ASN A 201 13.47 -21.70 -14.92
CA ASN A 201 14.13 -22.97 -14.53
C ASN A 201 14.71 -22.99 -13.11
N GLY A 202 14.09 -22.29 -12.16
CA GLY A 202 14.59 -22.22 -10.77
C GLY A 202 15.85 -21.39 -10.59
N ILE A 203 16.22 -20.58 -11.60
CA ILE A 203 17.42 -19.73 -11.55
C ILE A 203 17.01 -18.31 -11.15
N LEU A 204 17.63 -17.79 -10.08
CA LEU A 204 17.54 -16.40 -9.70
C LEU A 204 18.75 -15.63 -10.19
N LYS A 205 18.51 -14.45 -10.74
CA LYS A 205 19.56 -13.51 -11.15
C LYS A 205 19.61 -12.39 -10.12
N GLU A 206 20.80 -12.15 -9.58
CA GLU A 206 21.04 -10.99 -8.72
C GLU A 206 21.01 -9.70 -9.55
N ILE A 207 20.35 -8.69 -9.00
CA ILE A 207 20.22 -7.36 -9.59
C ILE A 207 20.42 -6.27 -8.53
N SER A 208 20.81 -5.10 -9.00
CA SER A 208 20.86 -3.87 -8.19
C SER A 208 20.30 -2.71 -9.00
N PHE A 209 19.71 -1.72 -8.32
CA PHE A 209 19.01 -0.59 -8.91
C PHE A 209 19.77 0.73 -8.70
#